data_04fee5ef04bdaadfcc0cd7623a579946
#
_entry.id   04fee5ef04bdaadfcc0cd7623a579946
#
_cell.length_a   1.000
_cell.length_b   1.000
_cell.length_c   1.000
_cell.angle_alpha   90.00
_cell.angle_beta   90.00
_cell.angle_gamma   90.00
#
_symmetry.space_group_name_H-M   'P 1'
#
loop_
_entity.id
_entity.type
_entity.pdbx_description
1 polymer ?
#
loop_
_entity_poly.entity_id
_entity_poly.type
_entity_poly.pdbx_seq_one_letter_code
_entity_poly.pdbx_strand_id
1 'polypeptide(L)'
;MKYDFDTIISRRGTNSYKWDSLPADKDILPLWVADMDFRTAPAITEALTRRVAHGIFGYVRVPDEYYTAVTRWFGRRHHWTFRKEWMIYTSGVVPAVSAVIKALTQPGDGVVVQTPVYNCFFSSIRNNGCRVVTNPLIYEDGTYHINFDDLERKAVSYTHLRAHETGR
;
A
#
# COMPACT_ATOMS: atom_id res chain seq x y z
N MET A 1 -7.65 -21.26 19.11
CA MET A 1 -8.92 -20.52 18.90
C MET A 1 -9.29 -20.66 17.45
N LYS A 2 -10.49 -21.17 17.15
CA LYS A 2 -10.98 -21.31 15.76
C LYS A 2 -11.66 -19.97 15.39
N TYR A 3 -11.22 -19.34 14.32
CA TYR A 3 -11.86 -18.12 13.79
C TYR A 3 -13.10 -18.50 13.01
N ASP A 4 -14.12 -17.65 13.06
CA ASP A 4 -15.36 -17.81 12.31
C ASP A 4 -15.25 -17.03 10.98
N PHE A 5 -15.20 -17.77 9.88
CA PHE A 5 -15.18 -17.23 8.52
C PHE A 5 -16.47 -17.55 7.75
N ASP A 6 -17.42 -18.23 8.38
CA ASP A 6 -18.63 -18.71 7.73
C ASP A 6 -19.84 -17.81 8.01
N THR A 7 -19.85 -17.10 9.15
CA THR A 7 -20.94 -16.19 9.50
C THR A 7 -20.98 -14.99 8.56
N ILE A 8 -22.07 -14.84 7.84
CA ILE A 8 -22.33 -13.70 6.96
C ILE A 8 -22.66 -12.47 7.81
N ILE A 9 -21.88 -11.41 7.64
CA ILE A 9 -22.07 -10.14 8.34
C ILE A 9 -22.41 -9.08 7.31
N SER A 10 -23.64 -8.53 7.41
CA SER A 10 -24.04 -7.43 6.53
C SER A 10 -23.21 -6.19 6.84
N ARG A 11 -22.67 -5.58 5.79
CA ARG A 11 -21.96 -4.30 5.85
C ARG A 11 -22.71 -3.17 5.16
N ARG A 12 -23.94 -3.43 4.66
CA ARG A 12 -24.80 -2.39 4.10
C ARG A 12 -25.33 -1.50 5.22
N GLY A 13 -25.39 -0.19 4.98
CA GLY A 13 -25.80 0.80 5.98
C GLY A 13 -24.76 1.08 7.07
N THR A 14 -23.51 0.66 6.88
CA THR A 14 -22.42 0.89 7.83
C THR A 14 -21.41 1.95 7.37
N ASN A 15 -21.70 2.68 6.32
CA ASN A 15 -20.79 3.56 5.60
C ASN A 15 -19.60 2.80 4.96
N SER A 16 -19.79 1.55 4.63
CA SER A 16 -18.79 0.76 3.94
C SER A 16 -18.60 1.25 2.51
N TYR A 17 -17.42 1.76 2.18
CA TYR A 17 -17.10 2.19 0.80
C TYR A 17 -17.28 1.06 -0.21
N LYS A 18 -16.99 -0.18 0.19
CA LYS A 18 -17.14 -1.37 -0.63
C LYS A 18 -18.61 -1.69 -0.93
N TRP A 19 -19.49 -1.61 0.07
CA TRP A 19 -20.86 -2.08 -0.02
C TRP A 19 -21.87 -0.95 -0.27
N ASP A 20 -21.68 0.21 0.34
CA ASP A 20 -22.65 1.30 0.31
C ASP A 20 -22.46 2.26 -0.88
N SER A 21 -21.34 2.12 -1.63
CA SER A 21 -21.15 2.82 -2.91
C SER A 21 -21.87 2.14 -4.08
N LEU A 22 -22.41 0.94 -3.88
CA LEU A 22 -23.16 0.22 -4.90
C LEU A 22 -24.65 0.54 -4.80
N PRO A 23 -25.39 0.55 -5.95
CA PRO A 23 -26.83 0.71 -5.94
C PRO A 23 -27.50 -0.36 -5.06
N ALA A 24 -28.38 0.09 -4.15
CA ALA A 24 -29.02 -0.81 -3.18
C ALA A 24 -30.06 -1.76 -3.84
N ASP A 25 -30.56 -1.39 -5.00
CA ASP A 25 -31.56 -2.11 -5.79
C ASP A 25 -30.95 -3.20 -6.69
N LYS A 26 -29.62 -3.33 -6.71
CA LYS A 26 -28.91 -4.33 -7.53
C LYS A 26 -28.19 -5.34 -6.66
N ASP A 27 -28.37 -6.61 -7.01
CA ASP A 27 -27.63 -7.70 -6.40
C ASP A 27 -26.23 -7.80 -7.04
N ILE A 28 -25.35 -6.90 -6.60
CA ILE A 28 -23.96 -6.83 -7.09
C ILE A 28 -23.04 -7.28 -5.96
N LEU A 29 -22.24 -8.31 -6.22
CA LEU A 29 -21.18 -8.73 -5.33
C LEU A 29 -19.92 -7.87 -5.54
N PRO A 30 -19.51 -7.04 -4.56
CA PRO A 30 -18.34 -6.18 -4.72
C PRO A 30 -17.04 -6.97 -4.56
N LEU A 31 -16.22 -7.00 -5.62
CA LEU A 31 -14.92 -7.67 -5.63
C LEU A 31 -13.75 -6.69 -5.92
N TRP A 32 -14.00 -5.40 -5.86
CA TRP A 32 -13.05 -4.35 -6.31
C TRP A 32 -12.19 -3.73 -5.19
N VAL A 33 -12.60 -3.88 -3.93
CA VAL A 33 -11.84 -3.42 -2.76
C VAL A 33 -11.34 -4.62 -1.97
N ALA A 34 -10.10 -4.56 -1.54
CA ALA A 34 -9.42 -5.68 -0.88
C ALA A 34 -9.75 -5.85 0.61
N ASP A 35 -10.59 -5.00 1.19
CA ASP A 35 -11.03 -5.17 2.58
C ASP A 35 -11.89 -6.43 2.74
N MET A 36 -11.60 -7.22 3.77
CA MET A 36 -12.27 -8.47 4.03
C MET A 36 -13.61 -8.28 4.73
N ASP A 37 -14.56 -9.18 4.48
CA ASP A 37 -15.89 -9.16 5.10
C ASP A 37 -15.98 -10.06 6.34
N PHE A 38 -14.84 -10.57 6.80
CA PHE A 38 -14.73 -11.36 8.03
C PHE A 38 -14.52 -10.47 9.26
N ARG A 39 -14.97 -10.96 10.41
CA ARG A 39 -14.65 -10.31 11.69
C ARG A 39 -13.15 -10.26 11.91
N THR A 40 -12.70 -9.12 12.42
CA THR A 40 -11.32 -8.97 12.90
C THR A 40 -11.01 -9.98 14.00
N ALA A 41 -9.79 -10.50 14.04
CA ALA A 41 -9.35 -11.44 15.06
C ALA A 41 -9.63 -10.92 16.48
N PRO A 42 -10.14 -11.77 17.40
CA PRO A 42 -10.52 -11.33 18.75
C PRO A 42 -9.40 -10.58 19.50
N ALA A 43 -8.15 -11.03 19.38
CA ALA A 43 -7.03 -10.38 20.02
C ALA A 43 -6.84 -8.91 19.57
N ILE A 44 -7.15 -8.59 18.32
CA ILE A 44 -7.09 -7.22 17.78
C ILE A 44 -8.26 -6.41 18.36
N THR A 45 -9.47 -6.95 18.33
CA THR A 45 -10.66 -6.29 18.88
C THR A 45 -10.50 -6.00 20.37
N GLU A 46 -9.99 -6.95 21.15
CA GLU A 46 -9.70 -6.78 22.58
C GLU A 46 -8.67 -5.69 22.83
N ALA A 47 -7.58 -5.64 22.05
CA ALA A 47 -6.56 -4.61 22.17
C ALA A 47 -7.13 -3.21 21.88
N LEU A 48 -7.93 -3.08 20.83
CA LEU A 48 -8.62 -1.82 20.49
C LEU A 48 -9.61 -1.42 21.58
N THR A 49 -10.41 -2.36 22.11
CA THR A 49 -11.38 -2.09 23.19
C THR A 49 -10.68 -1.58 24.45
N ARG A 50 -9.57 -2.19 24.85
CA ARG A 50 -8.77 -1.70 26.00
C ARG A 50 -8.26 -0.28 25.75
N ARG A 51 -7.84 0.03 24.53
CA ARG A 51 -7.37 1.39 24.19
C ARG A 51 -8.49 2.41 24.20
N VAL A 52 -9.65 2.04 23.69
CA VAL A 52 -10.86 2.88 23.71
C VAL A 52 -11.32 3.12 25.16
N ALA A 53 -11.34 2.08 25.99
CA ALA A 53 -11.70 2.20 27.41
C ALA A 53 -10.77 3.12 28.22
N HIS A 54 -9.51 3.28 27.81
CA HIS A 54 -8.60 4.25 28.40
C HIS A 54 -9.06 5.70 28.19
N GLY A 55 -9.75 6.02 27.08
CA GLY A 55 -10.47 7.26 26.82
C GLY A 55 -9.64 8.51 26.53
N ILE A 56 -8.32 8.44 26.59
CA ILE A 56 -7.43 9.59 26.29
C ILE A 56 -6.70 9.34 24.98
N PHE A 57 -7.01 10.16 23.98
CA PHE A 57 -6.48 10.07 22.61
C PHE A 57 -5.67 11.33 22.32
N GLY A 58 -4.37 11.25 22.56
CA GLY A 58 -3.43 12.34 22.31
C GLY A 58 -2.32 11.91 21.34
N TYR A 59 -1.27 12.69 21.29
CA TYR A 59 -0.08 12.33 20.53
C TYR A 59 0.56 11.07 21.12
N VAL A 60 0.89 10.11 20.27
CA VAL A 60 1.49 8.85 20.66
C VAL A 60 2.84 8.65 19.97
N ARG A 61 3.75 7.99 20.67
CA ARG A 61 4.99 7.48 20.11
C ARG A 61 4.77 6.06 19.63
N VAL A 62 5.33 5.69 18.48
CA VAL A 62 5.33 4.30 18.02
C VAL A 62 6.19 3.47 18.98
N PRO A 63 5.61 2.45 19.64
CA PRO A 63 6.33 1.66 20.65
C PRO A 63 7.31 0.68 20.00
N ASP A 64 8.31 0.25 20.78
CA ASP A 64 9.35 -0.68 20.31
C ASP A 64 8.79 -2.06 19.96
N GLU A 65 7.71 -2.44 20.60
CA GLU A 65 6.98 -3.68 20.32
C GLU A 65 6.44 -3.73 18.88
N TYR A 66 6.06 -2.57 18.31
CA TYR A 66 5.64 -2.49 16.92
C TYR A 66 6.78 -2.90 15.98
N TYR A 67 7.95 -2.30 16.14
CA TYR A 67 9.12 -2.60 15.32
C TYR A 67 9.56 -4.06 15.49
N THR A 68 9.54 -4.56 16.72
CA THR A 68 9.86 -5.96 17.03
C THR A 68 8.85 -6.91 16.35
N ALA A 69 7.55 -6.59 16.37
CA ALA A 69 6.54 -7.41 15.71
C ALA A 69 6.73 -7.46 14.20
N VAL A 70 7.04 -6.32 13.58
CA VAL A 70 7.28 -6.23 12.12
C VAL A 70 8.53 -7.04 11.75
N THR A 71 9.68 -6.84 12.43
CA THR A 71 10.92 -7.56 12.10
C THR A 71 10.77 -9.05 12.29
N ARG A 72 10.10 -9.49 13.36
CA ARG A 72 9.80 -10.92 13.58
C ARG A 72 8.91 -11.51 12.49
N TRP A 73 7.91 -10.76 12.05
CA TRP A 73 7.01 -11.23 11.00
C TRP A 73 7.75 -11.45 9.68
N PHE A 74 8.56 -10.46 9.25
CA PHE A 74 9.37 -10.57 8.04
C PHE A 74 10.42 -11.66 8.12
N GLY A 75 11.11 -11.80 9.26
CA GLY A 75 12.07 -12.88 9.48
C GLY A 75 11.44 -14.26 9.36
N ARG A 76 10.26 -14.46 9.96
CA ARG A 76 9.55 -15.75 9.97
C ARG A 76 8.89 -16.09 8.63
N ARG A 77 8.32 -15.09 7.93
CA ARG A 77 7.52 -15.32 6.72
C ARG A 77 8.31 -15.17 5.42
N HIS A 78 9.32 -14.33 5.41
CA HIS A 78 10.07 -13.97 4.21
C HIS A 78 11.57 -14.22 4.34
N HIS A 79 12.02 -14.78 5.47
CA HIS A 79 13.45 -15.02 5.76
C HIS A 79 14.30 -13.75 5.57
N TRP A 80 13.71 -12.59 5.84
CA TRP A 80 14.35 -11.30 5.71
C TRP A 80 14.51 -10.64 7.08
N THR A 81 15.76 -10.36 7.44
CA THR A 81 16.12 -9.64 8.67
C THR A 81 16.64 -8.25 8.32
N PHE A 82 16.19 -7.26 9.06
CA PHE A 82 16.63 -5.87 8.90
C PHE A 82 16.61 -5.15 10.24
N ARG A 83 17.32 -4.04 10.32
CA ARG A 83 17.46 -3.28 11.56
C ARG A 83 16.27 -2.32 11.73
N LYS A 84 15.90 -2.05 12.99
CA LYS A 84 14.84 -1.12 13.37
C LYS A 84 15.08 0.28 12.77
N GLU A 85 16.32 0.74 12.74
CA GLU A 85 16.72 2.06 12.24
C GLU A 85 16.43 2.26 10.74
N TRP A 86 16.16 1.18 10.01
CA TRP A 86 15.78 1.25 8.60
C TRP A 86 14.26 1.44 8.40
N MET A 87 13.51 1.42 9.49
CA MET A 87 12.06 1.57 9.42
C MET A 87 11.62 3.00 9.67
N ILE A 88 10.82 3.52 8.75
CA ILE A 88 10.13 4.79 8.89
C ILE A 88 8.64 4.48 8.97
N TYR A 89 8.01 4.84 10.10
CA TYR A 89 6.58 4.66 10.28
C TYR A 89 5.80 5.67 9.43
N THR A 90 4.77 5.18 8.76
CA THR A 90 3.81 6.00 8.01
C THR A 90 2.38 5.56 8.34
N SER A 91 1.41 6.44 8.12
CA SER A 91 -0.01 6.15 8.40
C SER A 91 -0.67 5.20 7.37
N GLY A 92 0.07 4.75 6.35
CA GLY A 92 -0.42 3.82 5.34
C GLY A 92 0.47 3.80 4.08
N VAL A 93 0.19 2.85 3.18
CA VAL A 93 1.00 2.64 1.97
C VAL A 93 0.91 3.82 1.01
N VAL A 94 -0.28 4.36 0.76
CA VAL A 94 -0.45 5.50 -0.16
C VAL A 94 0.28 6.76 0.33
N PRO A 95 0.18 7.17 1.61
CA PRO A 95 1.02 8.22 2.17
C PRO A 95 2.51 7.92 2.07
N ALA A 96 2.93 6.66 2.29
CA ALA A 96 4.33 6.26 2.15
C ALA A 96 4.85 6.45 0.73
N VAL A 97 4.10 5.97 -0.28
CA VAL A 97 4.44 6.15 -1.70
C VAL A 97 4.56 7.63 -2.05
N SER A 98 3.60 8.44 -1.63
CA SER A 98 3.64 9.90 -1.87
C SER A 98 4.85 10.57 -1.21
N ALA A 99 5.18 10.17 0.02
CA ALA A 99 6.35 10.70 0.73
C ALA A 99 7.67 10.32 0.03
N VAL A 100 7.78 9.08 -0.44
CA VAL A 100 8.97 8.62 -1.20
C VAL A 100 9.12 9.37 -2.52
N ILE A 101 8.03 9.52 -3.28
CA ILE A 101 8.05 10.31 -4.53
C ILE A 101 8.52 11.72 -4.22
N LYS A 102 7.91 12.39 -3.25
CA LYS A 102 8.26 13.76 -2.88
C LYS A 102 9.72 13.91 -2.41
N ALA A 103 10.27 12.90 -1.75
CA ALA A 103 11.64 12.93 -1.24
C ALA A 103 12.69 12.71 -2.34
N LEU A 104 12.35 11.96 -3.40
CA LEU A 104 13.31 11.51 -4.40
C LEU A 104 13.15 12.17 -5.78
N THR A 105 12.11 12.99 -5.97
CA THR A 105 11.82 13.61 -7.27
C THR A 105 11.55 15.10 -7.14
N GLN A 106 11.63 15.79 -8.29
CA GLN A 106 11.19 17.16 -8.47
C GLN A 106 9.90 17.20 -9.31
N PRO A 107 9.08 18.25 -9.24
CA PRO A 107 7.96 18.44 -10.15
C PRO A 107 8.41 18.34 -11.62
N GLY A 108 7.69 17.58 -12.42
CA GLY A 108 8.03 17.29 -13.82
C GLY A 108 8.85 16.02 -14.05
N ASP A 109 9.45 15.43 -13.02
CA ASP A 109 10.17 14.16 -13.14
C ASP A 109 9.22 13.02 -13.54
N GLY A 110 9.78 12.02 -14.24
CA GLY A 110 9.08 10.80 -14.58
C GLY A 110 9.18 9.75 -13.47
N VAL A 111 8.04 9.19 -13.08
CA VAL A 111 7.99 8.05 -12.14
C VAL A 111 7.44 6.85 -12.89
N VAL A 112 8.23 5.77 -12.94
CA VAL A 112 7.86 4.54 -13.64
C VAL A 112 6.89 3.72 -12.80
N VAL A 113 5.83 3.24 -13.43
CA VAL A 113 4.89 2.28 -12.86
C VAL A 113 4.63 1.14 -13.85
N GLN A 114 4.62 -0.07 -13.36
CA GLN A 114 4.24 -1.26 -14.13
C GLN A 114 2.72 -1.34 -14.22
N THR A 115 2.19 -1.54 -15.42
CA THR A 115 0.73 -1.63 -15.64
C THR A 115 0.32 -3.01 -16.16
N PRO A 116 -0.87 -3.52 -15.76
CA PRO A 116 -1.88 -2.90 -14.89
C PRO A 116 -1.44 -2.83 -13.43
N VAL A 117 -1.86 -1.77 -12.71
CA VAL A 117 -1.46 -1.54 -11.32
C VAL A 117 -2.55 -0.79 -10.55
N TYR A 118 -2.43 -0.77 -9.25
CA TYR A 118 -3.35 -0.07 -8.35
C TYR A 118 -3.42 1.43 -8.68
N ASN A 119 -4.64 1.93 -8.87
CA ASN A 119 -4.92 3.29 -9.36
C ASN A 119 -4.34 4.40 -8.46
N CYS A 120 -4.21 4.17 -7.15
CA CYS A 120 -3.64 5.17 -6.24
C CYS A 120 -2.16 5.49 -6.53
N PHE A 121 -1.42 4.64 -7.24
CA PHE A 121 -0.06 4.97 -7.65
C PHE A 121 -0.05 6.10 -8.68
N PHE A 122 -0.99 6.09 -9.61
CA PHE A 122 -1.13 7.19 -10.59
C PHE A 122 -1.47 8.52 -9.91
N SER A 123 -2.41 8.51 -8.96
CA SER A 123 -2.75 9.72 -8.21
C SER A 123 -1.61 10.21 -7.33
N SER A 124 -0.88 9.30 -6.66
CA SER A 124 0.30 9.66 -5.86
C SER A 124 1.37 10.36 -6.71
N ILE A 125 1.62 9.88 -7.94
CA ILE A 125 2.59 10.51 -8.86
C ILE A 125 2.11 11.89 -9.28
N ARG A 126 0.88 11.99 -9.78
CA ARG A 126 0.33 13.26 -10.29
C ARG A 126 0.20 14.32 -9.21
N ASN A 127 -0.24 13.94 -8.01
CA ASN A 127 -0.41 14.86 -6.87
C ASN A 127 0.91 15.43 -6.35
N ASN A 128 2.04 14.79 -6.67
CA ASN A 128 3.37 15.32 -6.39
C ASN A 128 3.97 16.10 -7.60
N GLY A 129 3.17 16.39 -8.61
CA GLY A 129 3.61 17.17 -9.78
C GLY A 129 4.47 16.36 -10.76
N CYS A 130 4.57 15.06 -10.58
CA CYS A 130 5.37 14.18 -11.42
C CYS A 130 4.58 13.60 -12.59
N ARG A 131 5.29 13.14 -13.61
CA ARG A 131 4.72 12.48 -14.78
C ARG A 131 4.68 10.97 -14.59
N VAL A 132 3.56 10.36 -14.96
CA VAL A 132 3.43 8.90 -14.99
C VAL A 132 4.16 8.36 -16.23
N VAL A 133 5.10 7.46 -16.03
CA VAL A 133 5.77 6.70 -17.09
C VAL A 133 5.37 5.25 -16.93
N THR A 134 4.61 4.71 -17.89
CA THR A 134 4.13 3.33 -17.80
C THR A 134 5.15 2.35 -18.37
N ASN A 135 5.34 1.22 -17.69
CA ASN A 135 6.01 0.03 -18.19
C ASN A 135 4.99 -1.11 -18.23
N PRO A 136 4.31 -1.33 -19.38
CA PRO A 136 3.32 -2.38 -19.49
C PRO A 136 3.93 -3.76 -19.26
N LEU A 137 3.29 -4.54 -18.39
CA LEU A 137 3.63 -5.95 -18.21
C LEU A 137 3.25 -6.72 -19.47
N ILE A 138 4.02 -7.76 -19.78
CA ILE A 138 3.71 -8.71 -20.84
C ILE A 138 2.81 -9.79 -20.26
N TYR A 139 1.70 -10.08 -20.91
CA TYR A 139 0.80 -11.16 -20.51
C TYR A 139 0.91 -12.31 -21.50
N GLU A 140 1.47 -13.43 -21.06
CA GLU A 140 1.68 -14.64 -21.88
C GLU A 140 1.33 -15.87 -21.04
N ASP A 141 0.65 -16.83 -21.66
CA ASP A 141 0.29 -18.12 -21.04
C ASP A 141 -0.37 -18.01 -19.65
N GLY A 142 -1.25 -17.01 -19.48
CA GLY A 142 -1.96 -16.81 -18.22
C GLY A 142 -1.12 -16.13 -17.12
N THR A 143 0.10 -15.68 -17.42
CA THR A 143 1.04 -15.10 -16.44
C THR A 143 1.52 -13.73 -16.89
N TYR A 144 1.73 -12.82 -15.92
CA TYR A 144 2.32 -11.52 -16.15
C TYR A 144 3.83 -11.56 -15.94
N HIS A 145 4.57 -10.97 -16.88
CA HIS A 145 6.02 -10.83 -16.85
C HIS A 145 6.43 -9.37 -16.95
N ILE A 146 7.56 -9.02 -16.32
CA ILE A 146 8.13 -7.68 -16.44
C ILE A 146 8.76 -7.53 -17.83
N ASN A 147 8.40 -6.45 -18.53
CA ASN A 147 9.05 -6.05 -19.76
C ASN A 147 10.35 -5.30 -19.44
N PHE A 148 11.42 -6.05 -19.23
CA PHE A 148 12.72 -5.49 -18.83
C PHE A 148 13.34 -4.59 -19.91
N ASP A 149 13.20 -4.91 -21.17
CA ASP A 149 13.73 -4.10 -22.28
C ASP A 149 13.08 -2.72 -22.34
N ASP A 150 11.76 -2.66 -22.12
CA ASP A 150 11.04 -1.40 -22.04
C ASP A 150 11.36 -0.63 -20.75
N LEU A 151 11.52 -1.35 -19.62
CA LEU A 151 11.90 -0.76 -18.35
C LEU A 151 13.28 -0.11 -18.43
N GLU A 152 14.27 -0.81 -18.99
CA GLU A 152 15.63 -0.31 -19.14
C GLU A 152 15.68 0.94 -20.03
N ARG A 153 15.02 0.90 -21.21
CA ARG A 153 14.95 2.08 -22.09
C ARG A 153 14.37 3.30 -21.38
N LYS A 154 13.31 3.12 -20.60
CA LYS A 154 12.66 4.21 -19.85
C LYS A 154 13.52 4.69 -18.68
N ALA A 155 14.15 3.77 -17.95
CA ALA A 155 15.05 4.13 -16.85
C ALA A 155 16.24 4.95 -17.36
N VAL A 156 16.91 4.51 -18.45
CA VAL A 156 18.05 5.22 -19.05
C VAL A 156 17.64 6.62 -19.54
N SER A 157 16.48 6.77 -20.17
CA SER A 157 15.99 8.07 -20.66
C SER A 157 15.83 9.13 -19.56
N TYR A 158 15.61 8.69 -18.32
CA TYR A 158 15.40 9.60 -17.17
C TYR A 158 16.61 9.71 -16.26
N THR A 159 17.55 8.75 -16.26
CA THR A 159 18.77 8.81 -15.47
C THR A 159 19.87 9.64 -16.10
N HIS A 160 19.88 9.81 -17.41
CA HIS A 160 20.85 10.67 -18.10
C HIS A 160 20.80 12.13 -17.67
N LEU A 161 19.67 12.63 -17.17
CA LEU A 161 19.55 13.97 -16.62
C LEU A 161 20.19 14.12 -15.22
N ARG A 162 20.38 13.00 -14.47
CA ARG A 162 21.01 13.04 -13.15
C ARG A 162 22.50 12.71 -13.15
N ALA A 163 22.99 11.99 -14.13
CA ALA A 163 24.42 11.65 -14.24
C ALA A 163 25.32 12.87 -14.42
N HIS A 164 24.77 13.99 -14.91
CA HIS A 164 25.51 15.24 -15.07
C HIS A 164 25.60 16.09 -13.78
N GLU A 165 24.78 15.81 -12.75
CA GLU A 165 24.79 16.60 -11.51
C GLU A 165 25.65 16.01 -10.41
N THR A 166 26.06 14.75 -10.50
CA THR A 166 26.92 14.08 -9.51
C THR A 166 28.42 14.16 -9.80
N GLY A 167 28.80 14.88 -10.83
CA GLY A 167 30.21 15.10 -11.25
C GLY A 167 30.86 16.37 -10.71
N ARG A 168 30.47 16.83 -9.50
CA ARG A 168 31.18 17.90 -8.77
C ARG A 168 31.49 17.51 -7.37
#